data_d3ead024d0afff06d790e58953d89b7c
#
_entry.id   d3ead024d0afff06d790e58953d89b7c
#
_cell.length_a   1.000
_cell.length_b   1.000
_cell.length_c   1.000
_cell.angle_alpha   90.00
_cell.angle_beta   90.00
_cell.angle_gamma   90.00
#
_symmetry.space_group_name_H-M   'P 1'
#
loop_
_entity.id
_entity.type
_entity.pdbx_description
1 polymer ?
#
loop_
_entity_poly.entity_id
_entity_poly.type
_entity_poly.pdbx_seq_one_letter_code
_entity_poly.pdbx_strand_id
1 'polypeptide(L)'
;MNNINWKVRLQSGSWWMGIISAVVVAIFAILKICKVDVPVTADEVMNVAMLVLMIPAAIGITTDPTTKGVSDSQQALTYDTPKEDEEKGGLMTYDEFVKAYNGKATDYDGAYGAQCVDLIKLYLNKVFGIKPGSWGNAKYYWLNFSKHSELTKNFTKIKNTPSFVPQKGDIMVWDGDVGGGCGHVAICTGEGNTSEFYSYDQNWNGKQMHKVKHGYDNVYGVLRPKDQSKVTGAPAYKVGNTYTLQTNVKVRTGAGTNYAQKSVSQLTADGKKNATAKSGGAVLKKGTKVTAKAVKTVSGDIWLQIPSGWVAAYYDGDTYIK
;
A
#
# COMPACT_ATOMS: atom_id res chain seq x y z
N MET A 1 15.79 -33.28 -23.30
CA MET A 1 14.32 -33.35 -23.31
C MET A 1 13.81 -32.24 -22.40
N ASN A 2 12.84 -31.47 -22.85
CA ASN A 2 12.26 -30.43 -22.01
C ASN A 2 11.45 -31.09 -20.88
N ASN A 3 11.87 -30.90 -19.63
CA ASN A 3 11.13 -31.41 -18.49
C ASN A 3 9.92 -30.47 -18.24
N ILE A 4 8.74 -31.06 -18.16
CA ILE A 4 7.48 -30.34 -17.92
C ILE A 4 6.93 -30.80 -16.58
N ASN A 5 6.64 -29.85 -15.70
CA ASN A 5 5.93 -30.14 -14.44
C ASN A 5 4.43 -30.25 -14.72
N TRP A 6 3.97 -31.44 -15.10
CA TRP A 6 2.56 -31.71 -15.41
C TRP A 6 1.62 -31.41 -14.24
N LYS A 7 2.06 -31.59 -13.00
CA LYS A 7 1.26 -31.32 -11.82
C LYS A 7 0.86 -29.83 -11.72
N VAL A 8 1.79 -28.93 -12.02
CA VAL A 8 1.55 -27.48 -12.04
C VAL A 8 0.78 -27.08 -13.30
N ARG A 9 1.12 -27.64 -14.46
CA ARG A 9 0.45 -27.32 -15.72
C ARG A 9 -1.04 -27.65 -15.71
N LEU A 10 -1.43 -28.80 -15.16
CA LEU A 10 -2.84 -29.20 -15.03
C LEU A 10 -3.66 -28.27 -14.13
N GLN A 11 -2.98 -27.46 -13.31
CA GLN A 11 -3.60 -26.45 -12.44
C GLN A 11 -3.63 -25.04 -13.07
N SER A 12 -3.07 -24.86 -14.27
CA SER A 12 -3.00 -23.57 -14.96
C SER A 12 -4.21 -23.37 -15.90
N GLY A 13 -5.02 -22.34 -15.60
CA GLY A 13 -6.17 -21.97 -16.45
C GLY A 13 -5.76 -21.48 -17.83
N SER A 14 -4.67 -20.74 -17.93
CA SER A 14 -4.12 -20.27 -19.21
C SER A 14 -3.69 -21.42 -20.10
N TRP A 15 -3.09 -22.47 -19.51
CA TRP A 15 -2.69 -23.67 -20.23
C TRP A 15 -3.92 -24.42 -20.77
N TRP A 16 -4.96 -24.60 -19.95
CA TRP A 16 -6.20 -25.23 -20.38
C TRP A 16 -6.90 -24.42 -21.47
N MET A 17 -6.94 -23.08 -21.37
CA MET A 17 -7.49 -22.22 -22.42
C MET A 17 -6.77 -22.43 -23.75
N GLY A 18 -5.45 -22.51 -23.75
CA GLY A 18 -4.66 -22.77 -24.96
C GLY A 18 -4.99 -24.11 -25.60
N ILE A 19 -5.12 -25.17 -24.81
CA ILE A 19 -5.49 -26.50 -25.32
C ILE A 19 -6.90 -26.54 -25.86
N ILE A 20 -7.88 -26.03 -25.08
CA ILE A 20 -9.29 -26.02 -25.50
C ILE A 20 -9.46 -25.22 -26.79
N SER A 21 -8.83 -24.05 -26.89
CA SER A 21 -8.86 -23.23 -28.11
C SER A 21 -8.34 -24.01 -29.33
N ALA A 22 -7.17 -24.66 -29.17
CA ALA A 22 -6.57 -25.44 -30.27
C ALA A 22 -7.49 -26.62 -30.69
N VAL A 23 -8.08 -27.34 -29.72
CA VAL A 23 -8.97 -28.47 -29.98
C VAL A 23 -10.28 -28.00 -30.66
N VAL A 24 -10.89 -26.93 -30.15
CA VAL A 24 -12.13 -26.38 -30.73
C VAL A 24 -11.88 -25.95 -32.17
N VAL A 25 -10.82 -25.17 -32.42
CA VAL A 25 -10.49 -24.74 -33.80
C VAL A 25 -10.25 -25.94 -34.72
N ALA A 26 -9.51 -26.95 -34.24
CA ALA A 26 -9.27 -28.16 -35.05
C ALA A 26 -10.55 -28.94 -35.39
N ILE A 27 -11.45 -29.09 -34.40
CA ILE A 27 -12.75 -29.77 -34.60
C ILE A 27 -13.59 -29.01 -35.65
N PHE A 28 -13.76 -27.71 -35.52
CA PHE A 28 -14.52 -26.92 -36.47
C PHE A 28 -13.92 -26.90 -37.88
N ALA A 29 -12.57 -26.92 -37.97
CA ALA A 29 -11.87 -27.05 -39.24
C ALA A 29 -12.15 -28.40 -39.90
N ILE A 30 -12.15 -29.50 -39.16
CA ILE A 30 -12.46 -30.84 -39.64
C ILE A 30 -13.94 -30.92 -40.11
N LEU A 31 -14.87 -30.43 -39.28
CA LEU A 31 -16.30 -30.40 -39.61
C LEU A 31 -16.55 -29.63 -40.91
N LYS A 32 -15.90 -28.50 -41.10
CA LYS A 32 -15.97 -27.70 -42.32
C LYS A 32 -15.45 -28.47 -43.55
N ILE A 33 -14.32 -29.17 -43.42
CA ILE A 33 -13.76 -30.01 -44.49
C ILE A 33 -14.71 -31.15 -44.83
N CYS A 34 -15.33 -31.76 -43.80
CA CYS A 34 -16.31 -32.84 -43.99
C CYS A 34 -17.69 -32.34 -44.42
N LYS A 35 -17.91 -31.05 -44.59
CA LYS A 35 -19.19 -30.42 -44.94
C LYS A 35 -20.34 -30.81 -43.98
N VAL A 36 -19.98 -30.95 -42.68
CA VAL A 36 -20.95 -31.18 -41.60
C VAL A 36 -21.39 -29.83 -41.05
N ASP A 37 -22.67 -29.55 -41.09
CA ASP A 37 -23.26 -28.34 -40.55
C ASP A 37 -23.61 -28.56 -39.07
N VAL A 38 -23.14 -27.66 -38.19
CA VAL A 38 -23.40 -27.73 -36.76
C VAL A 38 -24.14 -26.47 -36.32
N PRO A 39 -25.14 -26.56 -35.41
CA PRO A 39 -25.99 -25.43 -35.02
C PRO A 39 -25.33 -24.47 -34.04
N VAL A 40 -24.02 -24.59 -33.81
CA VAL A 40 -23.20 -23.74 -32.90
C VAL A 40 -21.92 -23.30 -33.58
N THR A 41 -21.43 -22.14 -33.21
CA THR A 41 -20.16 -21.58 -33.70
C THR A 41 -18.99 -21.90 -32.79
N ALA A 42 -17.75 -21.82 -33.30
CA ALA A 42 -16.55 -21.97 -32.50
C ALA A 42 -16.51 -20.95 -31.39
N ASP A 43 -16.96 -19.70 -31.62
CA ASP A 43 -17.00 -18.62 -30.64
C ASP A 43 -17.96 -18.91 -29.49
N GLU A 44 -19.13 -19.49 -29.78
CA GLU A 44 -20.08 -19.89 -28.72
C GLU A 44 -19.50 -20.98 -27.82
N VAL A 45 -18.84 -21.99 -28.43
CA VAL A 45 -18.16 -23.06 -27.68
C VAL A 45 -17.02 -22.49 -26.83
N MET A 46 -16.24 -21.55 -27.38
CA MET A 46 -15.15 -20.87 -26.64
C MET A 46 -15.67 -20.02 -25.47
N ASN A 47 -16.79 -19.32 -25.65
CA ASN A 47 -17.43 -18.55 -24.59
C ASN A 47 -17.87 -19.44 -23.43
N VAL A 48 -18.45 -20.59 -23.70
CA VAL A 48 -18.82 -21.58 -22.67
C VAL A 48 -17.57 -22.13 -21.99
N ALA A 49 -16.53 -22.47 -22.75
CA ALA A 49 -15.25 -22.93 -22.18
C ALA A 49 -14.61 -21.88 -21.26
N MET A 50 -14.64 -20.60 -21.64
CA MET A 50 -14.17 -19.51 -20.79
C MET A 50 -14.94 -19.45 -19.45
N LEU A 51 -16.27 -19.51 -19.51
CA LEU A 51 -17.12 -19.49 -18.32
C LEU A 51 -16.80 -20.66 -17.38
N VAL A 52 -16.62 -21.86 -17.91
CA VAL A 52 -16.27 -23.05 -17.13
C VAL A 52 -14.87 -22.91 -16.48
N LEU A 53 -13.89 -22.34 -17.19
CA LEU A 53 -12.53 -22.13 -16.66
C LEU A 53 -12.41 -20.92 -15.70
N MET A 54 -13.35 -19.99 -15.75
CA MET A 54 -13.43 -18.91 -14.76
C MET A 54 -13.73 -19.43 -13.34
N ILE A 55 -14.43 -20.54 -13.20
CA ILE A 55 -14.76 -21.13 -11.89
C ILE A 55 -13.49 -21.56 -11.13
N PRO A 56 -12.58 -22.40 -11.69
CA PRO A 56 -11.31 -22.72 -11.05
C PRO A 56 -10.41 -21.52 -10.79
N ALA A 57 -10.42 -20.53 -11.69
CA ALA A 57 -9.68 -19.28 -11.51
C ALA A 57 -10.21 -18.44 -10.33
N ALA A 58 -11.54 -18.35 -10.21
CA ALA A 58 -12.19 -17.62 -9.11
C ALA A 58 -11.93 -18.24 -7.73
N ILE A 59 -11.70 -19.56 -7.67
CA ILE A 59 -11.35 -20.27 -6.42
C ILE A 59 -9.84 -20.46 -6.23
N GLY A 60 -9.01 -19.81 -7.05
CA GLY A 60 -7.56 -19.73 -6.86
C GLY A 60 -6.76 -20.98 -7.26
N ILE A 61 -7.32 -21.88 -8.09
CA ILE A 61 -6.66 -23.13 -8.50
C ILE A 61 -5.71 -22.94 -9.69
N THR A 62 -5.74 -21.80 -10.38
CA THR A 62 -5.03 -21.64 -11.66
C THR A 62 -4.29 -20.34 -11.83
N THR A 63 -2.95 -20.35 -11.71
CA THR A 63 -2.04 -19.46 -12.48
C THR A 63 -0.59 -19.84 -12.29
N ASP A 64 0.22 -19.95 -13.36
CA ASP A 64 1.69 -19.87 -13.26
C ASP A 64 2.22 -18.88 -14.31
N PRO A 65 2.73 -17.69 -13.90
CA PRO A 65 3.27 -16.68 -14.80
C PRO A 65 4.79 -16.74 -14.97
N THR A 66 5.49 -17.83 -14.53
CA THR A 66 6.95 -17.76 -14.31
C THR A 66 7.82 -18.26 -15.47
N THR A 67 7.28 -18.71 -16.62
CA THR A 67 8.08 -19.27 -17.70
C THR A 67 7.92 -18.58 -19.04
N LYS A 68 9.06 -18.22 -19.68
CA LYS A 68 9.10 -17.90 -21.10
C LYS A 68 9.27 -19.20 -21.90
N GLY A 69 8.29 -19.54 -22.75
CA GLY A 69 8.34 -20.69 -23.66
C GLY A 69 7.53 -21.90 -23.19
N VAL A 70 7.77 -23.05 -23.82
CA VAL A 70 7.01 -24.31 -23.63
C VAL A 70 7.58 -25.26 -22.57
N SER A 71 8.68 -24.90 -21.90
CA SER A 71 9.30 -25.71 -20.83
C SER A 71 9.25 -24.96 -19.50
N ASP A 72 9.08 -25.72 -18.42
CA ASP A 72 9.11 -25.17 -17.06
C ASP A 72 10.54 -24.82 -16.65
N SER A 73 10.70 -23.77 -15.82
CA SER A 73 12.00 -23.41 -15.26
C SER A 73 12.48 -24.45 -14.25
N GLN A 74 13.80 -24.50 -13.99
CA GLN A 74 14.37 -25.37 -12.94
C GLN A 74 13.68 -25.15 -11.59
N GLN A 75 13.29 -23.92 -11.30
CA GLN A 75 12.57 -23.54 -10.08
C GLN A 75 11.12 -24.06 -10.11
N ALA A 76 10.42 -23.96 -11.25
CA ALA A 76 9.06 -24.49 -11.41
C ALA A 76 9.01 -26.01 -11.24
N LEU A 77 10.07 -26.72 -11.63
CA LEU A 77 10.19 -28.18 -11.46
C LEU A 77 10.29 -28.62 -9.98
N THR A 78 10.63 -27.71 -9.07
CA THR A 78 10.73 -27.99 -7.63
C THR A 78 9.40 -27.78 -6.89
N TYR A 79 8.36 -27.25 -7.53
CA TYR A 79 7.07 -27.00 -6.88
C TYR A 79 6.15 -28.22 -6.95
N ASP A 80 5.56 -28.58 -5.83
CA ASP A 80 4.52 -29.59 -5.71
C ASP A 80 3.09 -29.03 -5.91
N THR A 81 2.95 -27.73 -5.82
CA THR A 81 1.72 -26.94 -6.06
C THR A 81 2.08 -25.72 -6.91
N PRO A 82 1.13 -25.07 -7.61
CA PRO A 82 1.37 -23.76 -8.22
C PRO A 82 2.04 -22.86 -7.18
N LYS A 83 3.08 -22.11 -7.61
CA LYS A 83 3.63 -21.08 -6.74
C LYS A 83 2.47 -20.18 -6.33
N GLU A 84 2.10 -20.21 -5.04
CA GLU A 84 1.29 -19.13 -4.51
C GLU A 84 2.03 -17.85 -4.86
N ASP A 85 1.33 -16.87 -5.44
CA ASP A 85 1.91 -15.55 -5.60
C ASP A 85 2.58 -15.22 -4.28
N GLU A 86 3.92 -15.14 -4.27
CA GLU A 86 4.64 -14.63 -3.12
C GLU A 86 4.27 -13.15 -2.96
N GLU A 87 3.05 -12.88 -2.52
CA GLU A 87 2.79 -11.83 -1.57
C GLU A 87 3.35 -12.23 -0.19
N LYS A 88 4.54 -12.83 -0.18
CA LYS A 88 5.43 -12.95 0.98
C LYS A 88 6.43 -11.80 1.01
N GLY A 89 6.05 -10.66 0.50
CA GLY A 89 6.47 -9.41 1.08
C GLY A 89 5.27 -8.94 1.89
N GLY A 90 5.36 -8.88 3.20
CA GLY A 90 4.42 -8.10 4.01
C GLY A 90 4.23 -6.74 3.34
N LEU A 91 3.11 -6.06 3.61
CA LEU A 91 2.88 -4.74 3.06
C LEU A 91 4.16 -3.90 3.19
N MET A 92 4.56 -3.26 2.11
CA MET A 92 5.72 -2.38 2.09
C MET A 92 5.49 -1.18 2.99
N THR A 93 6.53 -0.69 3.61
CA THR A 93 6.55 0.68 4.14
C THR A 93 6.64 1.67 2.96
N TYR A 94 6.35 2.93 3.22
CA TYR A 94 6.54 4.00 2.25
C TYR A 94 7.97 4.03 1.69
N ASP A 95 8.99 3.89 2.55
CA ASP A 95 10.39 3.97 2.12
C ASP A 95 10.80 2.78 1.25
N GLU A 96 10.33 1.58 1.56
CA GLU A 96 10.52 0.40 0.71
C GLU A 96 9.82 0.57 -0.63
N PHE A 97 8.62 1.15 -0.65
CA PHE A 97 7.89 1.46 -1.88
C PHE A 97 8.66 2.45 -2.75
N VAL A 98 9.10 3.56 -2.18
CA VAL A 98 9.89 4.56 -2.90
C VAL A 98 11.19 3.95 -3.44
N LYS A 99 11.92 3.18 -2.63
CA LYS A 99 13.14 2.49 -3.05
C LYS A 99 12.89 1.51 -4.21
N ALA A 100 11.77 0.82 -4.19
CA ALA A 100 11.43 -0.19 -5.20
C ALA A 100 10.98 0.42 -6.53
N TYR A 101 10.29 1.57 -6.52
CA TYR A 101 9.58 2.10 -7.69
C TYR A 101 10.10 3.45 -8.22
N ASN A 102 10.90 4.21 -7.47
CA ASN A 102 11.52 5.43 -7.98
C ASN A 102 12.35 5.15 -9.23
N GLY A 103 12.18 5.95 -10.27
CA GLY A 103 12.80 5.76 -11.60
C GLY A 103 12.08 4.75 -12.50
N LYS A 104 10.99 4.11 -12.05
CA LYS A 104 10.22 3.16 -12.86
C LYS A 104 8.90 3.75 -13.33
N ALA A 105 8.48 3.38 -14.53
CA ALA A 105 7.14 3.64 -15.05
C ALA A 105 6.26 2.43 -14.75
N THR A 106 5.14 2.65 -14.08
CA THR A 106 4.19 1.59 -13.72
C THR A 106 2.87 1.81 -14.46
N ASP A 107 2.43 0.80 -15.17
CA ASP A 107 1.09 0.67 -15.73
C ASP A 107 0.39 -0.43 -14.92
N TYR A 108 -0.43 -0.03 -13.93
CA TYR A 108 -1.00 -0.94 -12.92
C TYR A 108 -2.11 -1.82 -13.50
N ASP A 109 -2.91 -1.28 -14.42
CA ASP A 109 -4.08 -1.98 -14.98
C ASP A 109 -3.94 -2.32 -16.47
N GLY A 110 -2.80 -1.99 -17.09
CA GLY A 110 -2.53 -2.24 -18.51
C GLY A 110 -3.29 -1.30 -19.45
N ALA A 111 -3.87 -0.20 -18.94
CA ALA A 111 -4.69 0.71 -19.72
C ALA A 111 -4.05 2.10 -19.82
N TYR A 112 -3.92 2.61 -21.04
CA TYR A 112 -3.41 3.96 -21.36
C TYR A 112 -1.92 4.18 -20.99
N GLY A 113 -1.19 3.13 -20.64
CA GLY A 113 0.21 3.19 -20.21
C GLY A 113 0.36 3.88 -18.83
N ALA A 114 1.59 4.13 -18.40
CA ALA A 114 1.89 4.64 -17.07
C ALA A 114 1.24 6.02 -16.81
N GLN A 115 0.18 6.07 -16.01
CA GLN A 115 -0.54 7.26 -15.58
C GLN A 115 -0.28 7.57 -14.10
N CYS A 116 -0.57 8.80 -13.66
CA CYS A 116 -0.45 9.16 -12.24
C CYS A 116 -1.34 8.30 -11.33
N VAL A 117 -2.52 7.92 -11.80
CA VAL A 117 -3.44 7.03 -11.06
C VAL A 117 -2.88 5.61 -10.89
N ASP A 118 -2.04 5.12 -11.80
CA ASP A 118 -1.41 3.80 -11.68
C ASP A 118 -0.41 3.76 -10.55
N LEU A 119 0.38 4.82 -10.37
CA LEU A 119 1.27 4.96 -9.24
C LEU A 119 0.49 4.92 -7.92
N ILE A 120 -0.65 5.62 -7.85
CA ILE A 120 -1.49 5.61 -6.64
C ILE A 120 -2.16 4.27 -6.42
N LYS A 121 -2.67 3.60 -7.47
CA LYS A 121 -3.20 2.23 -7.36
C LYS A 121 -2.14 1.26 -6.82
N LEU A 122 -0.93 1.34 -7.36
CA LEU A 122 0.20 0.53 -6.90
C LEU A 122 0.55 0.82 -5.43
N TYR A 123 0.60 2.10 -5.04
CA TYR A 123 0.87 2.53 -3.67
C TYR A 123 -0.20 2.02 -2.69
N LEU A 124 -1.48 2.18 -3.03
CA LEU A 124 -2.59 1.65 -2.26
C LEU A 124 -2.50 0.13 -2.09
N ASN A 125 -2.11 -0.58 -3.14
CA ASN A 125 -1.97 -2.04 -3.11
C ASN A 125 -0.77 -2.47 -2.26
N LYS A 126 0.43 -1.96 -2.54
CA LYS A 126 1.67 -2.44 -1.93
C LYS A 126 1.86 -1.98 -0.48
N VAL A 127 1.36 -0.79 -0.12
CA VAL A 127 1.54 -0.22 1.23
C VAL A 127 0.33 -0.46 2.12
N PHE A 128 -0.88 -0.40 1.57
CA PHE A 128 -2.12 -0.50 2.37
C PHE A 128 -2.87 -1.82 2.19
N GLY A 129 -2.49 -2.66 1.21
CA GLY A 129 -3.20 -3.89 0.88
C GLY A 129 -4.58 -3.67 0.25
N ILE A 130 -4.81 -2.45 -0.27
CA ILE A 130 -6.04 -2.11 -0.95
C ILE A 130 -5.93 -2.54 -2.41
N LYS A 131 -6.94 -3.21 -2.94
CA LYS A 131 -7.05 -3.54 -4.38
C LYS A 131 -7.95 -2.51 -5.06
N PRO A 132 -7.38 -1.41 -5.63
CA PRO A 132 -8.18 -0.37 -6.26
C PRO A 132 -8.84 -0.88 -7.53
N GLY A 133 -10.12 -0.56 -7.70
CA GLY A 133 -10.83 -0.77 -8.94
C GLY A 133 -10.63 0.40 -9.93
N SER A 134 -11.51 0.46 -10.93
CA SER A 134 -11.58 1.58 -11.87
C SER A 134 -12.32 2.77 -11.19
N TRP A 135 -11.56 3.65 -10.53
CA TRP A 135 -12.11 4.80 -9.78
C TRP A 135 -12.15 6.09 -10.61
N GLY A 136 -11.80 5.99 -11.89
CA GLY A 136 -11.80 7.11 -12.84
C GLY A 136 -10.53 7.98 -12.76
N ASN A 137 -10.63 9.21 -13.26
CA ASN A 137 -9.53 10.16 -13.33
C ASN A 137 -9.04 10.61 -11.95
N ALA A 138 -7.86 11.17 -11.89
CA ALA A 138 -7.18 11.59 -10.66
C ALA A 138 -8.05 12.47 -9.73
N LYS A 139 -8.74 13.47 -10.28
CA LYS A 139 -9.64 14.35 -9.50
C LYS A 139 -10.76 13.60 -8.75
N TYR A 140 -11.15 12.41 -9.22
CA TYR A 140 -12.22 11.64 -8.59
C TYR A 140 -11.78 10.95 -7.30
N TYR A 141 -10.49 10.80 -7.03
CA TYR A 141 -9.99 10.39 -5.72
C TYR A 141 -10.44 11.37 -4.62
N TRP A 142 -10.57 12.66 -4.99
CA TRP A 142 -11.12 13.70 -4.11
C TRP A 142 -12.64 13.79 -4.18
N LEU A 143 -13.19 13.95 -5.39
CA LEU A 143 -14.62 14.22 -5.58
C LEU A 143 -15.51 13.05 -5.16
N ASN A 144 -15.07 11.83 -5.41
CA ASN A 144 -15.78 10.59 -5.08
C ASN A 144 -15.23 9.88 -3.84
N PHE A 145 -14.43 10.55 -3.01
CA PHE A 145 -13.80 9.96 -1.82
C PHE A 145 -14.77 9.14 -0.96
N SER A 146 -15.94 9.69 -0.68
CA SER A 146 -16.99 9.05 0.15
C SER A 146 -17.63 7.83 -0.50
N LYS A 147 -17.52 7.68 -1.83
CA LYS A 147 -18.05 6.53 -2.57
C LYS A 147 -17.13 5.30 -2.50
N HIS A 148 -15.88 5.48 -2.08
CA HIS A 148 -14.88 4.41 -2.00
C HIS A 148 -14.64 4.03 -0.54
N SER A 149 -15.31 2.97 -0.08
CA SER A 149 -15.25 2.48 1.31
C SER A 149 -13.81 2.20 1.75
N GLU A 150 -12.97 1.65 0.88
CA GLU A 150 -11.56 1.38 1.18
C GLU A 150 -10.75 2.66 1.42
N LEU A 151 -11.04 3.74 0.67
CA LEU A 151 -10.40 5.03 0.93
C LEU A 151 -10.89 5.63 2.26
N THR A 152 -12.20 5.67 2.50
CA THR A 152 -12.76 6.23 3.73
C THR A 152 -12.36 5.47 4.98
N LYS A 153 -12.16 4.15 4.87
CA LYS A 153 -11.68 3.30 5.96
C LYS A 153 -10.23 3.62 6.33
N ASN A 154 -9.36 3.80 5.32
CA ASN A 154 -7.92 3.88 5.52
C ASN A 154 -7.35 5.31 5.51
N PHE A 155 -8.09 6.29 4.99
CA PHE A 155 -7.61 7.66 4.82
C PHE A 155 -8.57 8.69 5.43
N THR A 156 -8.01 9.86 5.73
CA THR A 156 -8.75 11.07 6.09
C THR A 156 -8.56 12.11 4.99
N LYS A 157 -9.65 12.68 4.50
CA LYS A 157 -9.64 13.76 3.51
C LYS A 157 -9.35 15.08 4.20
N ILE A 158 -8.25 15.76 3.84
CA ILE A 158 -7.81 17.04 4.43
C ILE A 158 -7.70 18.08 3.33
N LYS A 159 -8.48 19.16 3.46
CA LYS A 159 -8.53 20.25 2.48
C LYS A 159 -7.26 21.10 2.54
N ASN A 160 -6.80 21.57 1.37
CA ASN A 160 -5.79 22.60 1.27
C ASN A 160 -6.31 23.92 1.88
N THR A 161 -5.54 24.48 2.80
CA THR A 161 -5.78 25.77 3.47
C THR A 161 -4.47 26.56 3.52
N PRO A 162 -4.46 27.88 3.77
CA PRO A 162 -3.23 28.67 3.81
C PRO A 162 -2.16 28.17 4.80
N SER A 163 -2.56 27.43 5.84
CA SER A 163 -1.65 26.84 6.83
C SER A 163 -1.40 25.34 6.61
N PHE A 164 -1.92 24.78 5.52
CA PHE A 164 -1.78 23.36 5.22
C PHE A 164 -0.34 23.02 4.80
N VAL A 165 0.18 21.92 5.32
CA VAL A 165 1.44 21.29 4.87
C VAL A 165 1.18 19.78 4.77
N PRO A 166 1.49 19.16 3.61
CA PRO A 166 1.34 17.72 3.46
C PRO A 166 2.35 16.96 4.31
N GLN A 167 1.97 15.76 4.73
CA GLN A 167 2.84 14.86 5.47
C GLN A 167 3.34 13.73 4.57
N LYS A 168 4.41 13.06 4.98
CA LYS A 168 4.95 11.87 4.32
C LYS A 168 3.85 10.84 4.13
N GLY A 169 3.72 10.33 2.90
CA GLY A 169 2.73 9.32 2.55
C GLY A 169 1.32 9.82 2.27
N ASP A 170 1.06 11.13 2.41
CA ASP A 170 -0.20 11.72 1.94
C ASP A 170 -0.34 11.54 0.43
N ILE A 171 -1.55 11.26 -0.04
CA ILE A 171 -1.86 11.28 -1.47
C ILE A 171 -2.41 12.67 -1.80
N MET A 172 -1.60 13.48 -2.49
CA MET A 172 -2.03 14.78 -2.98
C MET A 172 -2.98 14.64 -4.16
N VAL A 173 -3.99 15.49 -4.23
CA VAL A 173 -4.97 15.48 -5.31
C VAL A 173 -5.17 16.90 -5.86
N TRP A 174 -4.96 17.05 -7.16
CA TRP A 174 -5.23 18.27 -7.92
C TRP A 174 -6.59 18.20 -8.59
N ASP A 175 -7.14 19.36 -8.89
CA ASP A 175 -8.41 19.53 -9.60
C ASP A 175 -8.28 19.33 -11.13
N GLY A 176 -9.38 19.59 -11.86
CA GLY A 176 -9.43 19.36 -13.29
C GLY A 176 -8.71 20.40 -14.14
N ASP A 177 -8.21 21.50 -13.57
CA ASP A 177 -7.44 22.51 -14.30
C ASP A 177 -6.03 22.02 -14.61
N VAL A 178 -5.67 20.87 -14.02
CA VAL A 178 -4.42 20.13 -14.30
C VAL A 178 -4.75 18.87 -15.11
N GLY A 179 -3.78 18.40 -15.92
CA GLY A 179 -3.87 17.13 -16.64
C GLY A 179 -4.99 17.07 -17.68
N GLY A 180 -5.29 18.20 -18.36
CA GLY A 180 -6.27 18.24 -19.44
C GLY A 180 -7.70 17.86 -19.01
N GLY A 181 -8.11 18.27 -17.83
CA GLY A 181 -9.44 17.97 -17.27
C GLY A 181 -9.47 16.73 -16.36
N CYS A 182 -8.40 15.97 -16.28
CA CYS A 182 -8.34 14.72 -15.49
C CYS A 182 -7.93 14.93 -14.03
N GLY A 183 -7.27 16.05 -13.71
CA GLY A 183 -6.58 16.24 -12.45
C GLY A 183 -5.24 15.52 -12.40
N HIS A 184 -4.60 15.55 -11.23
CA HIS A 184 -3.36 14.83 -10.96
C HIS A 184 -3.38 14.25 -9.54
N VAL A 185 -2.58 13.20 -9.31
CA VAL A 185 -2.37 12.59 -7.99
C VAL A 185 -0.91 12.20 -7.82
N ALA A 186 -0.37 12.42 -6.61
CA ALA A 186 1.02 12.11 -6.29
C ALA A 186 1.17 11.70 -4.82
N ILE A 187 2.32 11.13 -4.44
CA ILE A 187 2.62 10.67 -3.09
C ILE A 187 3.56 11.66 -2.42
N CYS A 188 3.12 12.36 -1.38
CA CYS A 188 3.91 13.40 -0.71
C CYS A 188 5.10 12.80 0.05
N THR A 189 6.24 13.52 0.02
CA THR A 189 7.46 13.14 0.76
C THR A 189 7.42 13.59 2.22
N GLY A 190 6.55 14.55 2.55
CA GLY A 190 6.55 15.26 3.84
C GLY A 190 7.52 16.44 3.89
N GLU A 191 8.32 16.65 2.86
CA GLU A 191 9.18 17.81 2.72
C GLU A 191 8.39 19.00 2.17
N GLY A 192 8.66 20.19 2.68
CA GLY A 192 8.03 21.42 2.22
C GLY A 192 7.56 22.33 3.36
N ASN A 193 6.79 23.33 3.00
CA ASN A 193 6.23 24.34 3.88
C ASN A 193 4.87 24.82 3.32
N THR A 194 4.34 25.93 3.77
CA THR A 194 3.05 26.47 3.30
C THR A 194 3.09 27.10 1.90
N SER A 195 4.24 27.17 1.25
CA SER A 195 4.41 27.75 -0.11
C SER A 195 4.79 26.69 -1.16
N GLU A 196 5.47 25.67 -0.75
CA GLU A 196 5.94 24.59 -1.64
C GLU A 196 6.01 23.25 -0.91
N PHE A 197 5.91 22.15 -1.68
CA PHE A 197 6.06 20.79 -1.17
C PHE A 197 6.70 19.89 -2.22
N TYR A 198 7.11 18.70 -1.80
CA TYR A 198 7.66 17.67 -2.66
C TYR A 198 6.81 16.42 -2.64
N SER A 199 6.65 15.80 -3.82
CA SER A 199 5.96 14.51 -4.00
C SER A 199 6.72 13.60 -4.94
N TYR A 200 6.38 12.33 -4.93
CA TYR A 200 6.71 11.38 -5.98
C TYR A 200 5.56 11.30 -6.96
N ASP A 201 5.86 11.66 -8.20
CA ASP A 201 4.91 11.80 -9.28
C ASP A 201 5.18 10.78 -10.39
N GLN A 202 4.16 10.35 -11.08
CA GLN A 202 4.25 9.62 -12.34
C GLN A 202 3.40 10.33 -13.39
N ASN A 203 3.88 10.38 -14.62
CA ASN A 203 3.23 11.10 -15.72
C ASN A 203 3.12 12.63 -15.49
N TRP A 204 4.10 13.20 -14.75
CA TRP A 204 4.31 14.62 -14.58
C TRP A 204 5.74 14.93 -15.07
N ASN A 205 5.87 15.64 -16.21
CA ASN A 205 7.15 15.87 -16.88
C ASN A 205 7.99 14.61 -17.15
N GLY A 206 7.32 13.44 -17.30
CA GLY A 206 7.94 12.13 -17.54
C GLY A 206 7.03 10.99 -17.14
N LYS A 207 7.30 9.80 -17.66
CA LYS A 207 6.50 8.61 -17.40
C LYS A 207 6.89 7.85 -16.14
N GLN A 208 8.14 7.99 -15.70
CA GLN A 208 8.66 7.28 -14.52
C GLN A 208 8.27 8.03 -13.25
N MET A 209 8.14 7.27 -12.16
CA MET A 209 8.04 7.84 -10.82
C MET A 209 9.31 8.61 -10.48
N HIS A 210 9.19 9.88 -10.12
CA HIS A 210 10.31 10.71 -9.71
C HIS A 210 9.86 11.79 -8.74
N LYS A 211 10.81 12.35 -7.97
CA LYS A 211 10.54 13.44 -7.02
C LYS A 211 10.35 14.76 -7.76
N VAL A 212 9.23 15.44 -7.49
CA VAL A 212 8.86 16.73 -8.09
C VAL A 212 8.57 17.74 -6.99
N LYS A 213 8.92 19.00 -7.26
CA LYS A 213 8.58 20.15 -6.40
C LYS A 213 7.34 20.84 -6.96
N HIS A 214 6.39 21.15 -6.11
CA HIS A 214 5.12 21.81 -6.45
C HIS A 214 4.83 23.02 -5.55
N GLY A 215 4.02 23.97 -6.09
CA GLY A 215 3.21 24.89 -5.31
C GLY A 215 1.85 24.30 -4.99
N TYR A 216 0.95 25.13 -4.45
CA TYR A 216 -0.38 24.68 -4.04
C TYR A 216 -1.50 25.06 -5.02
N ASP A 217 -1.17 25.57 -6.20
CA ASP A 217 -2.15 25.94 -7.22
C ASP A 217 -2.92 24.70 -7.68
N ASN A 218 -4.24 24.85 -7.80
CA ASN A 218 -5.17 23.80 -8.23
C ASN A 218 -5.17 22.54 -7.35
N VAL A 219 -4.65 22.62 -6.12
CA VAL A 219 -4.65 21.51 -5.16
C VAL A 219 -5.95 21.52 -4.35
N TYR A 220 -6.71 20.44 -4.43
CA TYR A 220 -7.84 20.21 -3.53
C TYR A 220 -7.39 19.97 -2.08
N GLY A 221 -6.34 19.18 -1.89
CA GLY A 221 -5.81 18.72 -0.61
C GLY A 221 -5.27 17.30 -0.69
N VAL A 222 -5.22 16.61 0.44
CA VAL A 222 -4.67 15.26 0.53
C VAL A 222 -5.64 14.23 1.09
N LEU A 223 -5.38 12.98 0.72
CA LEU A 223 -5.87 11.82 1.43
C LEU A 223 -4.75 11.34 2.36
N ARG A 224 -4.91 11.58 3.66
CA ARG A 224 -3.90 11.24 4.69
C ARG A 224 -4.16 9.85 5.25
N PRO A 225 -3.16 8.96 5.25
CA PRO A 225 -3.28 7.66 5.90
C PRO A 225 -3.67 7.80 7.37
N LYS A 226 -4.68 7.06 7.83
CA LYS A 226 -5.06 7.00 9.24
C LYS A 226 -4.06 6.22 10.07
N ASP A 227 -3.51 5.14 9.48
CA ASP A 227 -2.44 4.35 10.08
C ASP A 227 -1.08 4.86 9.58
N GLN A 228 -0.47 5.74 10.36
CA GLN A 228 0.82 6.33 10.06
C GLN A 228 1.99 5.32 10.12
N SER A 229 1.80 4.17 10.78
CA SER A 229 2.83 3.11 10.79
C SER A 229 3.16 2.58 9.41
N LYS A 230 2.18 2.64 8.48
CA LYS A 230 2.35 2.24 7.08
C LYS A 230 3.35 3.13 6.32
N VAL A 231 3.48 4.38 6.72
CA VAL A 231 4.30 5.39 6.01
C VAL A 231 5.59 5.74 6.76
N THR A 232 5.60 5.60 8.07
CA THR A 232 6.78 5.92 8.89
C THR A 232 7.67 4.70 9.14
N GLY A 233 7.17 3.48 8.89
CA GLY A 233 7.84 2.24 9.32
C GLY A 233 7.80 2.04 10.84
N ALA A 234 7.09 2.91 11.54
CA ALA A 234 6.96 2.83 12.99
C ALA A 234 6.16 1.58 13.40
N PRO A 235 6.46 0.98 14.54
CA PRO A 235 5.65 -0.10 15.08
C PRO A 235 4.19 0.33 15.28
N ALA A 236 3.24 -0.57 14.98
CA ALA A 236 1.83 -0.33 15.25
C ALA A 236 1.56 -0.48 16.75
N TYR A 237 1.12 0.60 17.39
CA TYR A 237 0.76 0.59 18.81
C TYR A 237 -0.76 0.50 18.99
N LYS A 238 -1.19 -0.33 19.95
CA LYS A 238 -2.61 -0.52 20.30
C LYS A 238 -2.87 -0.14 21.75
N VAL A 239 -3.95 0.58 21.98
CA VAL A 239 -4.44 0.90 23.33
C VAL A 239 -4.73 -0.40 24.08
N GLY A 240 -4.34 -0.45 25.35
CA GLY A 240 -4.47 -1.64 26.20
C GLY A 240 -3.25 -2.58 26.17
N ASN A 241 -2.43 -2.53 25.14
CA ASN A 241 -1.22 -3.36 25.05
C ASN A 241 -0.08 -2.81 25.90
N THR A 242 0.78 -3.72 26.34
CA THR A 242 1.99 -3.42 27.12
C THR A 242 3.21 -3.55 26.21
N TYR A 243 4.07 -2.58 26.29
CA TYR A 243 5.29 -2.42 25.49
C TYR A 243 6.50 -2.18 26.38
N THR A 244 7.71 -2.41 25.86
CA THR A 244 8.96 -2.25 26.59
C THR A 244 9.79 -1.09 26.03
N LEU A 245 10.28 -0.21 26.91
CA LEU A 245 11.17 0.89 26.53
C LEU A 245 12.53 0.36 26.04
N GLN A 246 12.93 0.75 24.84
CA GLN A 246 14.21 0.37 24.24
C GLN A 246 15.35 1.31 24.63
N THR A 247 15.00 2.48 25.13
CA THR A 247 15.92 3.53 25.65
C THR A 247 15.28 4.26 26.83
N ASN A 248 16.01 5.18 27.43
CA ASN A 248 15.45 6.08 28.45
C ASN A 248 14.57 7.13 27.77
N VAL A 249 13.33 7.32 28.25
CA VAL A 249 12.37 8.26 27.64
C VAL A 249 11.85 9.28 28.62
N LYS A 250 11.74 10.54 28.17
CA LYS A 250 11.13 11.64 28.93
C LYS A 250 9.62 11.44 29.03
N VAL A 251 9.04 11.70 30.21
CA VAL A 251 7.59 11.74 30.41
C VAL A 251 7.10 13.18 30.29
N ARG A 252 6.12 13.44 29.46
CA ARG A 252 5.59 14.78 29.18
C ARG A 252 4.12 14.92 29.56
N THR A 253 3.66 16.15 29.62
CA THR A 253 2.25 16.48 29.92
C THR A 253 1.33 16.24 28.73
N GLY A 254 1.85 16.19 27.50
CA GLY A 254 1.11 15.96 26.26
C GLY A 254 1.95 15.28 25.19
N ALA A 255 1.31 14.87 24.09
CA ALA A 255 1.95 14.26 22.94
C ALA A 255 2.66 15.32 22.08
N GLY A 256 3.98 15.31 22.05
CA GLY A 256 4.83 16.24 21.32
C GLY A 256 5.96 16.81 22.16
N THR A 257 7.02 17.26 21.50
CA THR A 257 8.19 17.86 22.16
C THR A 257 7.93 19.25 22.73
N ASN A 258 6.88 19.92 22.24
CA ASN A 258 6.39 21.23 22.72
C ASN A 258 5.68 21.17 24.07
N TYR A 259 5.30 19.97 24.55
CA TYR A 259 4.73 19.79 25.88
C TYR A 259 5.82 19.69 26.96
N ALA A 260 5.54 20.29 28.12
CA ALA A 260 6.48 20.29 29.24
C ALA A 260 6.81 18.87 29.73
N GLN A 261 8.09 18.64 30.08
CA GLN A 261 8.49 17.43 30.78
C GLN A 261 7.93 17.46 32.21
N LYS A 262 7.30 16.37 32.63
CA LYS A 262 6.84 16.22 34.01
C LYS A 262 8.02 16.11 34.98
N SER A 263 7.78 16.48 36.23
CA SER A 263 8.72 16.14 37.31
C SER A 263 8.49 14.71 37.81
N VAL A 264 9.50 14.10 38.44
CA VAL A 264 9.38 12.77 39.05
C VAL A 264 8.27 12.73 40.10
N SER A 265 8.03 13.80 40.83
CA SER A 265 6.93 13.88 41.81
C SER A 265 5.55 13.70 41.23
N GLN A 266 5.38 14.06 39.93
CA GLN A 266 4.11 13.97 39.19
C GLN A 266 3.85 12.59 38.54
N LEU A 267 4.79 11.65 38.68
CA LEU A 267 4.60 10.29 38.17
C LEU A 267 3.75 9.46 39.13
N THR A 268 3.13 8.39 38.60
CA THR A 268 2.52 7.34 39.41
C THR A 268 3.55 6.66 40.30
N ALA A 269 3.12 5.91 41.31
CA ALA A 269 4.03 5.16 42.18
C ALA A 269 4.95 4.20 41.39
N ASP A 270 4.40 3.52 40.38
CA ASP A 270 5.18 2.66 39.48
C ASP A 270 6.15 3.49 38.61
N GLY A 271 5.70 4.62 38.03
CA GLY A 271 6.56 5.53 37.28
C GLY A 271 7.76 6.03 38.10
N LYS A 272 7.56 6.35 39.39
CA LYS A 272 8.64 6.78 40.30
C LYS A 272 9.67 5.67 40.53
N LYS A 273 9.26 4.40 40.67
CA LYS A 273 10.18 3.25 40.81
C LYS A 273 11.04 3.05 39.54
N ASN A 274 10.47 3.31 38.37
CA ASN A 274 11.11 3.15 37.09
C ASN A 274 11.81 4.43 36.58
N ALA A 275 11.81 5.53 37.34
CA ALA A 275 12.52 6.77 36.96
C ALA A 275 14.02 6.60 37.08
N THR A 276 14.78 7.30 36.23
CA THR A 276 16.25 7.33 36.28
C THR A 276 16.81 8.08 37.46
N ALA A 277 16.04 9.00 38.05
CA ALA A 277 16.40 9.81 39.22
C ALA A 277 15.22 9.88 40.21
N LYS A 278 15.48 10.27 41.45
CA LYS A 278 14.44 10.41 42.49
C LYS A 278 13.72 11.78 42.45
N SER A 279 14.35 12.77 41.79
CA SER A 279 13.84 14.15 41.66
C SER A 279 14.19 14.71 40.28
N GLY A 280 13.70 15.94 39.96
CA GLY A 280 13.94 16.61 38.68
C GLY A 280 13.00 16.20 37.59
N GLY A 281 13.43 16.32 36.35
CA GLY A 281 12.65 15.98 35.19
C GLY A 281 12.44 14.46 35.05
N ALA A 282 11.22 14.04 34.82
CA ALA A 282 10.83 12.62 34.74
C ALA A 282 11.38 11.96 33.46
N VAL A 283 12.22 10.94 33.66
CA VAL A 283 12.74 10.06 32.61
C VAL A 283 12.58 8.62 33.09
N LEU A 284 11.90 7.78 32.32
CA LEU A 284 11.77 6.35 32.60
C LEU A 284 12.95 5.57 32.01
N LYS A 285 13.40 4.54 32.71
CA LYS A 285 14.54 3.71 32.33
C LYS A 285 14.23 2.81 31.15
N LYS A 286 15.23 2.54 30.30
CA LYS A 286 15.22 1.40 29.38
C LYS A 286 14.78 0.12 30.09
N GLY A 287 14.01 -0.72 29.41
CA GLY A 287 13.48 -1.98 29.97
C GLY A 287 12.17 -1.81 30.74
N THR A 288 11.73 -0.57 31.07
CA THR A 288 10.43 -0.34 31.71
C THR A 288 9.30 -0.81 30.82
N LYS A 289 8.38 -1.60 31.39
CA LYS A 289 7.14 -1.99 30.71
C LYS A 289 6.07 -0.94 30.95
N VAL A 290 5.39 -0.53 29.87
CA VAL A 290 4.35 0.52 29.89
C VAL A 290 3.12 0.07 29.12
N THR A 291 1.93 0.32 29.67
CA THR A 291 0.66 0.02 28.99
C THR A 291 0.12 1.28 28.33
N ALA A 292 -0.16 1.20 27.03
CA ALA A 292 -0.72 2.30 26.27
C ALA A 292 -2.18 2.58 26.66
N LYS A 293 -2.47 3.79 27.10
CA LYS A 293 -3.83 4.31 27.40
C LYS A 293 -4.42 5.07 26.21
N ALA A 294 -3.56 5.70 25.42
CA ALA A 294 -3.89 6.31 24.14
C ALA A 294 -2.66 6.31 23.24
N VAL A 295 -2.90 6.37 21.92
CA VAL A 295 -1.88 6.52 20.88
C VAL A 295 -2.19 7.81 20.13
N LYS A 296 -1.20 8.68 19.91
CA LYS A 296 -1.35 9.90 19.13
C LYS A 296 -0.17 10.09 18.20
N THR A 297 -0.46 10.37 16.94
CA THR A 297 0.55 10.77 15.95
C THR A 297 0.61 12.30 15.87
N VAL A 298 1.81 12.85 15.91
CA VAL A 298 2.10 14.28 15.80
C VAL A 298 3.25 14.46 14.83
N SER A 299 2.99 15.02 13.66
CA SER A 299 3.99 15.26 12.59
C SER A 299 4.80 14.02 12.20
N GLY A 300 4.16 12.84 12.17
CA GLY A 300 4.82 11.56 11.84
C GLY A 300 5.38 10.79 13.05
N ASP A 301 5.61 11.46 14.16
CA ASP A 301 6.05 10.83 15.42
C ASP A 301 4.88 10.20 16.17
N ILE A 302 5.10 9.07 16.82
CA ILE A 302 4.06 8.36 17.59
C ILE A 302 4.33 8.50 19.09
N TRP A 303 3.32 8.95 19.80
CA TRP A 303 3.32 9.17 21.23
C TRP A 303 2.32 8.24 21.92
N LEU A 304 2.75 7.62 23.01
CA LEU A 304 1.86 6.82 23.86
C LEU A 304 1.52 7.58 25.13
N GLN A 305 0.24 7.65 25.44
CA GLN A 305 -0.19 7.98 26.78
C GLN A 305 -0.05 6.72 27.67
N ILE A 306 0.68 6.86 28.74
CA ILE A 306 0.85 5.84 29.78
C ILE A 306 0.30 6.39 31.11
N PRO A 307 0.10 5.60 32.16
CA PRO A 307 -0.42 6.10 33.43
C PRO A 307 0.32 7.32 34.00
N SER A 308 1.62 7.42 33.76
CA SER A 308 2.48 8.50 34.22
C SER A 308 2.45 9.77 33.34
N GLY A 309 1.98 9.72 32.09
CA GLY A 309 1.95 10.83 31.14
C GLY A 309 2.18 10.38 29.72
N TRP A 310 2.72 11.25 28.87
CA TRP A 310 3.02 10.95 27.48
C TRP A 310 4.51 10.66 27.27
N VAL A 311 4.81 9.64 26.47
CA VAL A 311 6.17 9.23 26.10
C VAL A 311 6.26 9.08 24.58
N ALA A 312 7.43 9.42 23.99
CA ALA A 312 7.70 9.13 22.61
C ALA A 312 7.86 7.61 22.41
N ALA A 313 7.13 7.06 21.48
CA ALA A 313 7.22 5.64 21.11
C ALA A 313 8.01 5.44 19.84
N TYR A 314 7.80 6.32 18.88
CA TYR A 314 8.56 6.47 17.66
C TYR A 314 8.76 7.96 17.43
N TYR A 315 9.99 8.40 17.25
CA TYR A 315 10.33 9.81 17.14
C TYR A 315 11.58 9.98 16.27
N ASP A 316 11.51 10.89 15.29
CA ASP A 316 12.60 11.21 14.36
C ASP A 316 13.22 9.97 13.67
N GLY A 317 12.37 9.03 13.24
CA GLY A 317 12.78 7.79 12.57
C GLY A 317 13.19 6.66 13.52
N ASP A 318 13.34 6.90 14.81
CA ASP A 318 13.79 5.92 15.79
C ASP A 318 12.63 5.31 16.61
N THR A 319 12.74 4.00 16.86
CA THR A 319 11.79 3.26 17.71
C THR A 319 12.30 3.26 19.16
N TYR A 320 11.60 3.97 20.03
CA TYR A 320 11.89 4.08 21.47
C TYR A 320 11.16 3.02 22.30
N ILE A 321 10.08 2.44 21.80
CA ILE A 321 9.21 1.49 22.51
C ILE A 321 8.85 0.33 21.58
N LYS A 322 8.93 -0.90 22.06
CA LYS A 322 8.53 -2.11 21.31
C LYS A 322 7.64 -3.01 22.16
#